data_03ed312508487dad094cf20dfa387ca2
#
_entry.id   03ed312508487dad094cf20dfa387ca2
#
_cell.length_a   1.000
_cell.length_b   1.000
_cell.length_c   1.000
_cell.angle_alpha   90.00
_cell.angle_beta   90.00
_cell.angle_gamma   90.00
#
_symmetry.space_group_name_H-M   'P 1'
#
loop_
_entity.id
_entity.type
_entity.pdbx_description
1 polymer ?
#
loop_
_entity_poly.entity_id
_entity_poly.type
_entity_poly.pdbx_seq_one_letter_code
_entity_poly.pdbx_strand_id
1 'polypeptide(L)' 'MNDRRRGEITLIDNEHGFGVIMDENNQDIQFRLEAVSGYIEENLKVTFEIQLTARGLSAVNVEMQEEKVLIQAV' A
#
# COMPACT_ATOMS: atom_id res chain seq x y z
N MET A 1 1.99 13.00 14.42
CA MET A 1 1.45 13.30 13.27
C MET A 1 1.60 12.21 12.33
N ASN A 2 0.56 11.83 11.75
CA ASN A 2 0.58 10.77 10.94
C ASN A 2 0.80 11.10 9.57
N ASP A 3 1.86 10.74 9.00
CA ASP A 3 2.09 11.01 7.68
C ASP A 3 1.82 9.82 6.86
N ARG A 4 0.61 9.39 6.82
CA ARG A 4 0.29 8.27 5.98
C ARG A 4 0.20 8.73 4.54
N ARG A 5 0.76 7.94 3.67
CA ARG A 5 0.74 8.23 2.25
C ARG A 5 -0.29 7.38 1.57
N ARG A 6 -0.65 7.75 0.36
CA ARG A 6 -1.63 7.02 -0.41
C ARG A 6 -1.03 6.55 -1.70
N GLY A 7 -1.48 5.43 -2.16
CA GLY A 7 -1.03 4.90 -3.43
C GLY A 7 -1.89 3.77 -3.88
N GLU A 8 -1.44 3.12 -4.94
CA GLU A 8 -2.19 2.02 -5.51
C GLU A 8 -1.23 0.87 -5.73
N ILE A 9 -1.64 -0.33 -5.40
CA ILE A 9 -0.79 -1.50 -5.61
C ILE A 9 -0.76 -1.81 -7.08
N THR A 10 0.43 -1.83 -7.67
CA THR A 10 0.57 -2.09 -9.09
C THR A 10 1.12 -3.46 -9.38
N LEU A 11 1.70 -4.12 -8.39
CA LEU A 11 2.25 -5.46 -8.59
C LEU A 11 2.22 -6.24 -7.31
N ILE A 12 1.89 -7.51 -7.38
CA ILE A 12 1.99 -8.40 -6.25
C ILE A 12 2.73 -9.64 -6.72
N ASP A 13 3.85 -9.92 -6.07
CA ASP A 13 4.64 -11.09 -6.41
C ASP A 13 4.57 -12.05 -5.23
N ASN A 14 3.63 -12.97 -5.29
CA ASN A 14 3.42 -13.91 -4.19
C ASN A 14 4.58 -14.87 -4.05
N GLU A 15 5.25 -15.13 -5.14
CA GLU A 15 6.31 -16.09 -5.10
C GLU A 15 7.50 -15.55 -4.33
N HIS A 16 7.77 -14.28 -4.42
CA HIS A 16 8.90 -13.67 -3.76
C HIS A 16 8.50 -12.85 -2.55
N GLY A 17 7.23 -12.74 -2.26
CA GLY A 17 6.77 -12.13 -1.02
C GLY A 17 6.81 -10.63 -0.99
N PHE A 18 6.67 -9.95 -2.12
CA PHE A 18 6.69 -8.52 -2.12
C PHE A 18 5.71 -7.95 -3.14
N GLY A 19 5.50 -6.66 -3.07
CA GLY A 19 4.69 -5.98 -4.04
C GLY A 19 5.22 -4.59 -4.26
N VAL A 20 4.57 -3.85 -5.14
CA VAL A 20 4.95 -2.49 -5.46
C VAL A 20 3.73 -1.60 -5.37
N ILE A 21 3.89 -0.44 -4.76
CA ILE A 21 2.86 0.57 -4.66
C ILE A 21 3.35 1.78 -5.43
N MET A 22 2.49 2.34 -6.29
CA MET A 22 2.81 3.60 -6.93
C MET A 22 2.14 4.68 -6.12
N ASP A 23 2.90 5.64 -5.61
CA ASP A 23 2.34 6.66 -4.75
C ASP A 23 1.75 7.81 -5.57
N GLU A 24 1.26 8.83 -4.91
CA GLU A 24 0.60 9.93 -5.58
C GLU A 24 1.56 10.74 -6.44
N ASN A 25 2.85 10.62 -6.23
CA ASN A 25 3.83 11.32 -7.02
C ASN A 25 4.41 10.44 -8.11
N ASN A 26 3.74 9.34 -8.40
CA ASN A 26 4.15 8.41 -9.44
C ASN A 26 5.50 7.76 -9.15
N GLN A 27 5.79 7.54 -7.89
CA GLN A 27 7.00 6.85 -7.52
C GLN A 27 6.67 5.46 -7.04
N ASP A 28 7.47 4.49 -7.44
CA ASP A 28 7.26 3.11 -7.04
C ASP A 28 7.94 2.85 -5.72
N ILE A 29 7.23 2.22 -4.82
CA ILE A 29 7.76 1.86 -3.53
C ILE A 29 7.46 0.42 -3.27
N GLN A 30 8.48 -0.34 -2.91
CA GLN A 30 8.28 -1.76 -2.62
C GLN A 30 7.74 -1.96 -1.24
N PHE A 31 7.00 -3.03 -1.03
CA PHE A 31 6.55 -3.41 0.29
C PHE A 31 6.61 -4.92 0.40
N ARG A 32 6.77 -5.41 1.61
CA ARG A 32 6.75 -6.86 1.83
C ARG A 32 5.32 -7.26 2.08
N LEU A 33 4.91 -8.42 1.58
CA LEU A 33 3.53 -8.83 1.74
C LEU A 33 3.15 -8.94 3.22
N GLU A 34 4.09 -9.27 4.06
CA GLU A 34 3.80 -9.37 5.48
C GLU A 34 3.56 -8.00 6.13
N ALA A 35 3.85 -6.91 5.44
CA ALA A 35 3.61 -5.59 5.98
C ALA A 35 2.16 -5.16 5.79
N VAL A 36 1.34 -5.96 5.14
CA VAL A 36 0.00 -5.60 4.85
C VAL A 36 -0.95 -6.22 5.83
N SER A 37 -1.93 -5.43 6.26
CA SER A 37 -2.97 -5.94 7.08
C SER A 37 -4.16 -6.17 6.22
N GLY A 38 -4.64 -7.36 6.14
CA GLY A 38 -5.87 -7.67 5.43
C GLY A 38 -5.66 -8.07 3.99
N TYR A 39 -6.71 -8.00 3.24
CA TYR A 39 -6.72 -8.47 1.88
C TYR A 39 -6.04 -7.49 0.94
N ILE A 40 -5.29 -7.99 -0.02
CA ILE A 40 -4.71 -7.14 -1.01
C ILE A 40 -4.85 -7.73 -2.39
N GLU A 41 -4.88 -6.89 -3.35
CA GLU A 41 -4.86 -7.32 -4.74
C GLU A 41 -4.33 -6.18 -5.57
N GLU A 42 -3.95 -6.45 -6.80
CA GLU A 42 -3.46 -5.40 -7.67
C GLU A 42 -4.57 -4.43 -7.97
N ASN A 43 -4.21 -3.19 -8.13
CA ASN A 43 -5.11 -2.08 -8.39
C ASN A 43 -5.90 -1.62 -7.15
N LEU A 44 -5.57 -2.14 -5.99
CA LEU A 44 -6.22 -1.73 -4.76
C LEU A 44 -5.58 -0.45 -4.26
N LYS A 45 -6.40 0.49 -3.78
CA LYS A 45 -5.87 1.71 -3.20
C LYS A 45 -5.57 1.49 -1.74
N VAL A 46 -4.42 1.94 -1.33
CA VAL A 46 -3.93 1.69 0.03
C VAL A 46 -3.34 2.95 0.63
N THR A 47 -3.20 2.92 1.94
CA THR A 47 -2.42 3.92 2.66
C THR A 47 -1.25 3.20 3.31
N PHE A 48 -0.17 3.91 3.53
CA PHE A 48 1.03 3.29 4.05
C PHE A 48 1.96 4.33 4.63
N GLU A 49 2.99 3.86 5.29
CA GLU A 49 4.05 4.71 5.82
C GLU A 49 5.36 4.30 5.16
N ILE A 50 6.32 5.20 5.14
CA ILE A 50 7.61 4.91 4.54
C ILE A 50 8.63 4.71 5.64
N GLN A 51 9.43 3.68 5.48
CA GLN A 51 10.49 3.41 6.44
C GLN A 51 11.77 3.12 5.69
N LEU A 52 12.89 3.61 6.17
CA LEU A 52 14.16 3.31 5.57
C LEU A 52 14.62 1.96 6.09
N THR A 53 14.94 1.07 5.20
CA THR A 53 15.41 -0.26 5.57
C THR A 53 16.78 -0.47 4.98
N ALA A 54 17.38 -1.60 5.26
CA ALA A 54 18.68 -1.94 4.71
C ALA A 54 18.65 -1.98 3.21
N ARG A 55 17.49 -2.14 2.60
CA ARG A 55 17.38 -2.20 1.16
C ARG A 55 16.90 -0.91 0.58
N GLY A 56 16.77 0.14 1.36
CA GLY A 56 16.25 1.41 0.90
C GLY A 56 14.89 1.68 1.47
N LEU A 57 14.13 2.57 0.86
CA LEU A 57 12.83 2.92 1.37
C LEU A 57 11.83 1.81 1.10
N SER A 58 10.98 1.55 2.04
CA SER A 58 9.98 0.51 1.92
C SER A 58 8.68 1.01 2.51
N ALA A 59 7.57 0.57 1.96
CA ALA A 59 6.26 0.89 2.52
C ALA A 59 5.97 -0.11 3.63
N VAL A 60 5.49 0.41 4.74
CA VAL A 60 5.16 -0.43 5.90
C VAL A 60 3.78 -0.04 6.38
N ASN A 61 3.20 -0.86 7.20
CA ASN A 61 1.86 -0.63 7.75
C ASN A 61 0.88 -0.33 6.62
N VAL A 62 0.89 -1.17 5.61
CA VAL A 62 0.05 -0.99 4.44
C VAL A 62 -1.36 -1.44 4.75
N GLU A 63 -2.33 -0.57 4.49
CA GLU A 63 -3.72 -0.86 4.79
C GLU A 63 -4.59 -0.47 3.62
N MET A 64 -5.68 -1.18 3.43
CA MET A 64 -6.61 -0.82 2.39
C MET A 64 -7.17 0.55 2.70
N GLN A 65 -7.24 1.41 1.71
CA GLN A 65 -7.79 2.72 1.92
C GLN A 65 -9.27 2.58 2.13
N GLU A 66 -9.79 3.12 3.23
CA GLU A 66 -11.15 2.97 3.49
C GLU A 66 -11.90 3.94 2.74
N GLU A 67 -12.74 3.55 1.86
CA GLU A 67 -13.51 4.44 1.14
C GLU A 67 -14.76 4.57 1.82
N LYS A 68 -15.16 5.70 2.22
CA LYS A 68 -16.37 5.94 2.81
C LYS A 68 -17.37 5.77 1.84
N VAL A 69 -17.84 4.71 1.65
CA VAL A 69 -18.86 4.53 0.74
C VAL A 69 -20.06 5.05 1.26
N LEU A 70 -20.55 6.01 0.74
CA LEU A 70 -21.70 6.49 1.15
C LEU A 70 -22.70 5.74 0.59
N ILE A 71 -23.09 4.84 1.07
CA ILE A 71 -24.09 4.18 0.60
C ILE A 71 -25.25 4.80 0.81
N GLN A 72 -25.69 5.29 0.07
CA GLN A 72 -26.76 5.84 0.20
C GLN A 72 -27.76 5.07 0.08
N ALA A 73 -28.04 4.37 0.66
CA ALA A 73 -29.00 3.68 0.73
C ALA A 73 -30.05 4.32 0.50
N VAL A 74 -30.33 4.65 0.00
CA VAL A 74 -31.33 5.29 -0.11
C VAL A 74 -32.18 4.79 -0.05
#